data_33a2be2ef8f8d51f63170472d632ed62
#
_entry.id   33a2be2ef8f8d51f63170472d632ed62
#
_cell.length_a   1.000
_cell.length_b   1.000
_cell.length_c   1.000
_cell.angle_alpha   90.00
_cell.angle_beta   90.00
_cell.angle_gamma   90.00
#
_symmetry.space_group_name_H-M   'P 1'
#
loop_
_entity.id
_entity.type
_entity.pdbx_description
1 polymer ?
#
loop_
_entity_poly.entity_id
_entity_poly.type
_entity_poly.pdbx_seq_one_letter_code
_entity_poly.pdbx_strand_id
1 'polypeptide(L)'
;MSVNQSHNKLPKTIFLLLFGLAIAPIVGCTIFNLNLRGDDSVVAQSSPKPTPQEIVPAGEVRALPGKLDTIPVFNSNSPEWIKTEGILLSTFPANGKKVPAAHLNFPFQGRFDLFAHHYTHTPKDLQTLYLGVILHNSGKKSVTVDVLQAASYLMEDAPFVTLPPYVENNDGKAYSGPGNRAVSDVLRGIRQADFPAKLVIPPGKSRMLLNHPVAVRHLEKPVNGRSSFMRLRSNGKIYVASLATFAKKNADDSDRAPTLAEWQALLDTGNFAGPRDKTPTPPDATSGQLIYGRVAGVSQGSQWQAKLVDNPKATYLTIPQPGKGISYALDTLRSGRLGTAQNQTAKMLARYADTAYEAHGNYGVEYNLNLPLNNNTNEIHKVTLTLETPLKEDKLSQGGVRFRKPSLDFPFFRGTVRLRYVDDQGQEKTRYVHLWHRTGQVLEPLLQVTLPPSANRNIQLDLIYPPDSTPPQVVTVRTVPK
;
A
#
# COMPACT_ATOMS: atom_id res chain seq x y z
N MET A 1 36.16 8.36 -38.04
CA MET A 1 34.85 8.98 -38.16
C MET A 1 34.13 8.85 -36.83
N SER A 2 34.15 9.92 -36.05
CA SER A 2 33.56 9.99 -34.71
C SER A 2 32.16 10.59 -34.81
N VAL A 3 31.16 9.89 -34.31
CA VAL A 3 29.78 10.40 -34.21
C VAL A 3 29.54 10.86 -32.78
N ASN A 4 29.41 12.18 -32.60
CA ASN A 4 29.00 12.85 -31.39
C ASN A 4 27.51 12.56 -31.13
N GLN A 5 27.18 11.96 -29.99
CA GLN A 5 25.81 11.95 -29.49
C GLN A 5 25.66 13.01 -28.39
N SER A 6 24.89 14.04 -28.70
CA SER A 6 24.49 15.07 -27.76
C SER A 6 23.42 14.51 -26.80
N HIS A 7 23.72 14.45 -25.50
CA HIS A 7 22.74 14.16 -24.45
C HIS A 7 21.92 15.42 -24.12
N ASN A 8 20.67 15.43 -24.52
CA ASN A 8 19.66 16.38 -24.02
C ASN A 8 19.25 15.96 -22.60
N LYS A 9 19.69 16.73 -21.61
CA LYS A 9 19.23 16.62 -20.22
C LYS A 9 17.91 17.36 -20.06
N LEU A 10 16.82 16.64 -19.84
CA LEU A 10 15.54 17.19 -19.36
C LEU A 10 15.67 17.54 -17.85
N PRO A 11 15.09 18.65 -17.39
CA PRO A 11 15.14 19.02 -15.96
C PRO A 11 14.24 18.11 -15.14
N LYS A 12 14.82 17.39 -14.16
CA LYS A 12 14.10 16.61 -13.17
C LYS A 12 13.57 17.55 -12.09
N THR A 13 12.28 17.90 -12.16
CA THR A 13 11.59 18.54 -11.04
C THR A 13 11.21 17.50 -10.02
N ILE A 14 11.98 17.43 -8.94
CA ILE A 14 11.71 16.53 -7.81
C ILE A 14 10.82 17.29 -6.81
N PHE A 15 9.60 16.81 -6.61
CA PHE A 15 8.68 17.29 -5.57
C PHE A 15 8.89 16.51 -4.28
N LEU A 16 9.26 17.25 -3.22
CA LEU A 16 9.33 16.73 -1.85
C LEU A 16 7.91 16.75 -1.26
N LEU A 17 7.30 15.59 -1.03
CA LEU A 17 6.06 15.47 -0.26
C LEU A 17 6.42 15.43 1.24
N LEU A 18 6.34 16.58 1.89
CA LEU A 18 6.22 16.65 3.33
C LEU A 18 4.78 16.27 3.71
N PHE A 19 4.61 15.15 4.41
CA PHE A 19 3.37 14.83 5.11
C PHE A 19 3.20 15.81 6.28
N GLY A 20 2.62 16.99 5.97
CA GLY A 20 2.26 17.98 6.96
C GLY A 20 0.91 17.67 7.59
N LEU A 21 0.88 17.53 8.90
CA LEU A 21 -0.34 17.61 9.70
C LEU A 21 -1.04 18.96 9.41
N ALA A 22 -2.31 18.91 9.08
CA ALA A 22 -3.17 20.09 9.09
C ALA A 22 -3.39 20.54 10.55
N ILE A 23 -2.65 21.55 10.99
CA ILE A 23 -2.95 22.35 12.17
C ILE A 23 -3.55 23.64 11.65
N ALA A 24 -4.80 23.92 12.01
CA ALA A 24 -5.43 25.19 11.73
C ALA A 24 -4.72 26.31 12.52
N PRO A 25 -4.36 27.46 11.93
CA PRO A 25 -3.79 28.57 12.67
C PRO A 25 -4.90 29.41 13.33
N ILE A 26 -4.76 29.62 14.63
CA ILE A 26 -5.43 30.68 15.35
C ILE A 26 -4.75 32.00 14.98
N VAL A 27 -5.52 32.92 14.45
CA VAL A 27 -5.10 34.26 14.04
C VAL A 27 -4.84 35.08 15.30
N GLY A 28 -3.60 35.51 15.47
CA GLY A 28 -3.22 36.58 16.40
C GLY A 28 -2.56 37.70 15.59
N CYS A 29 -3.28 38.79 15.38
CA CYS A 29 -2.76 40.04 14.82
C CYS A 29 -1.72 40.67 15.74
N THR A 30 -0.52 40.93 15.25
CA THR A 30 0.32 42.00 15.76
C THR A 30 0.91 42.80 14.59
N ILE A 31 0.51 44.04 14.53
CA ILE A 31 0.92 45.04 13.52
C ILE A 31 2.33 45.52 13.86
N PHE A 32 3.28 45.37 12.97
CA PHE A 32 4.50 46.16 12.92
C PHE A 32 4.58 46.92 11.60
N ASN A 33 4.42 48.27 11.68
CA ASN A 33 4.71 49.16 10.58
C ASN A 33 6.24 49.31 10.40
N LEU A 34 6.73 48.99 9.23
CA LEU A 34 8.02 49.45 8.73
C LEU A 34 7.83 50.00 7.31
N ASN A 35 7.86 51.32 7.21
CA ASN A 35 7.96 52.03 5.93
C ASN A 35 9.35 51.80 5.35
N LEU A 36 9.43 51.17 4.18
CA LEU A 36 10.56 51.30 3.24
C LEU A 36 10.02 51.52 1.84
N ARG A 37 10.55 52.57 1.22
CA ARG A 37 10.19 53.08 -0.12
C ARG A 37 10.61 52.11 -1.22
N GLY A 38 9.72 51.99 -2.17
CA GLY A 38 9.96 51.91 -3.63
C GLY A 38 10.80 50.81 -4.17
N ASP A 39 10.10 49.78 -4.69
CA ASP A 39 10.44 49.15 -5.98
C ASP A 39 9.15 48.55 -6.55
N ASP A 40 8.79 48.93 -7.75
CA ASP A 40 7.63 48.44 -8.49
C ASP A 40 7.87 46.99 -8.91
N SER A 41 7.71 46.04 -7.98
CA SER A 41 7.54 44.65 -8.30
C SER A 41 6.10 44.43 -8.73
N VAL A 42 5.89 44.17 -10.01
CA VAL A 42 4.61 43.70 -10.55
C VAL A 42 4.28 42.35 -9.83
N VAL A 43 3.44 42.48 -8.80
CA VAL A 43 2.84 41.28 -8.17
C VAL A 43 1.96 40.65 -9.21
N ALA A 44 2.43 39.52 -9.76
CA ALA A 44 1.60 38.70 -10.62
C ALA A 44 0.35 38.33 -9.83
N GLN A 45 -0.78 38.90 -10.21
CA GLN A 45 -2.09 38.53 -9.65
C GLN A 45 -2.28 37.04 -9.94
N SER A 46 -2.18 36.22 -8.91
CA SER A 46 -2.55 34.82 -9.02
C SER A 46 -4.03 34.78 -9.40
N SER A 47 -4.33 34.26 -10.58
CA SER A 47 -5.70 34.02 -11.02
C SER A 47 -6.49 33.33 -9.90
N PRO A 48 -7.71 33.77 -9.55
CA PRO A 48 -8.49 33.14 -8.51
C PRO A 48 -8.63 31.65 -8.82
N LYS A 49 -8.30 30.79 -7.83
CA LYS A 49 -8.47 29.35 -8.00
C LYS A 49 -9.95 29.09 -8.31
N PRO A 50 -10.25 28.29 -9.35
CA PRO A 50 -11.63 28.00 -9.72
C PRO A 50 -12.38 27.39 -8.54
N THR A 51 -13.60 27.83 -8.30
CA THR A 51 -14.48 27.25 -7.29
C THR A 51 -14.69 25.76 -7.60
N PRO A 52 -14.44 24.86 -6.66
CA PRO A 52 -14.60 23.44 -6.90
C PRO A 52 -16.04 23.08 -7.23
N GLN A 53 -16.25 22.39 -8.35
CA GLN A 53 -17.53 21.80 -8.73
C GLN A 53 -17.58 20.36 -8.23
N GLU A 54 -18.60 20.00 -7.46
CA GLU A 54 -18.86 18.62 -7.08
C GLU A 54 -19.61 17.87 -8.19
N ILE A 55 -19.27 16.59 -8.35
CA ILE A 55 -19.84 15.68 -9.33
C ILE A 55 -20.29 14.43 -8.61
N VAL A 56 -21.58 14.09 -8.72
CA VAL A 56 -22.17 12.88 -8.15
C VAL A 56 -22.75 12.05 -9.30
N PRO A 57 -22.00 11.06 -9.80
CA PRO A 57 -22.50 10.20 -10.87
C PRO A 57 -23.72 9.40 -10.41
N ALA A 58 -24.75 9.31 -11.25
CA ALA A 58 -25.95 8.54 -10.94
C ALA A 58 -25.61 7.05 -10.74
N GLY A 59 -26.11 6.47 -9.64
CA GLY A 59 -25.86 5.06 -9.32
C GLY A 59 -26.03 4.77 -7.84
N GLU A 60 -25.76 3.54 -7.47
CA GLU A 60 -25.80 3.08 -6.09
C GLU A 60 -24.41 2.65 -5.60
N VAL A 61 -24.23 2.65 -4.29
CA VAL A 61 -23.00 2.19 -3.62
C VAL A 61 -23.34 0.96 -2.81
N ARG A 62 -22.61 -0.11 -3.04
CA ARG A 62 -22.78 -1.40 -2.35
C ARG A 62 -21.56 -1.73 -1.50
N ALA A 63 -21.80 -2.42 -0.38
CA ALA A 63 -20.74 -3.08 0.37
C ALA A 63 -20.08 -4.16 -0.50
N LEU A 64 -18.77 -4.34 -0.34
CA LEU A 64 -18.06 -5.40 -1.04
C LEU A 64 -18.46 -6.77 -0.46
N PRO A 65 -18.99 -7.72 -1.27
CA PRO A 65 -19.28 -9.06 -0.79
C PRO A 65 -17.99 -9.82 -0.46
N GLY A 66 -18.14 -10.93 0.29
CA GLY A 66 -16.98 -11.72 0.72
C GLY A 66 -16.39 -11.25 2.04
N LYS A 67 -15.17 -11.66 2.31
CA LYS A 67 -14.41 -11.34 3.53
C LYS A 67 -12.93 -11.64 3.34
N LEU A 68 -12.11 -11.14 4.24
CA LEU A 68 -10.71 -11.55 4.36
C LEU A 68 -10.60 -13.05 4.67
N ASP A 69 -9.58 -13.68 4.11
CA ASP A 69 -9.17 -15.03 4.48
C ASP A 69 -8.59 -15.08 5.92
N THR A 70 -8.03 -16.22 6.31
CA THR A 70 -7.45 -16.42 7.65
C THR A 70 -5.93 -16.49 7.63
N ILE A 71 -5.29 -16.21 6.50
CA ILE A 71 -3.84 -16.27 6.36
C ILE A 71 -3.22 -15.15 7.19
N PRO A 72 -2.28 -15.46 8.11
CA PRO A 72 -1.64 -14.43 8.90
C PRO A 72 -0.63 -13.62 8.08
N VAL A 73 -0.52 -12.34 8.39
CA VAL A 73 0.44 -11.41 7.77
C VAL A 73 1.35 -10.82 8.85
N PHE A 74 2.65 -11.04 8.71
CA PHE A 74 3.67 -10.32 9.47
C PHE A 74 3.75 -8.90 8.92
N ASN A 75 3.24 -7.91 9.68
CA ASN A 75 3.08 -6.54 9.22
C ASN A 75 3.96 -5.59 10.04
N SER A 76 5.10 -5.18 9.48
CA SER A 76 6.11 -4.33 10.08
C SER A 76 6.11 -2.95 9.42
N ASN A 77 5.38 -2.00 10.01
CA ASN A 77 5.25 -0.62 9.52
C ASN A 77 5.29 0.41 10.68
N SER A 78 5.88 0.05 11.83
CA SER A 78 6.10 0.97 12.95
C SER A 78 7.44 0.69 13.64
N PRO A 79 8.30 1.73 13.84
CA PRO A 79 8.13 3.08 13.31
C PRO A 79 8.30 3.11 11.78
N GLU A 80 7.56 3.99 11.11
CA GLU A 80 7.79 4.21 9.67
C GLU A 80 9.14 4.87 9.43
N TRP A 81 9.49 5.89 10.24
CA TRP A 81 10.76 6.61 10.20
C TRP A 81 11.68 6.17 11.33
N ILE A 82 12.79 5.51 10.99
CA ILE A 82 13.73 4.92 11.94
C ILE A 82 14.85 5.92 12.23
N LYS A 83 15.05 6.26 13.51
CA LYS A 83 16.17 7.06 14.02
C LYS A 83 17.20 6.26 14.82
N THR A 84 16.76 5.17 15.44
CA THR A 84 17.58 4.36 16.34
C THR A 84 17.50 2.89 15.98
N GLU A 85 18.60 2.18 16.18
CA GLU A 85 18.65 0.71 16.05
C GLU A 85 17.68 0.04 17.00
N GLY A 86 17.20 -1.15 16.63
CA GLY A 86 16.37 -1.97 17.49
C GLY A 86 15.44 -2.92 16.78
N ILE A 87 14.49 -3.41 17.55
CA ILE A 87 13.45 -4.35 17.12
C ILE A 87 12.29 -3.56 16.53
N LEU A 88 11.98 -3.80 15.26
CA LEU A 88 10.81 -3.24 14.57
C LEU A 88 9.57 -4.07 14.87
N LEU A 89 9.67 -5.39 14.65
CA LEU A 89 8.63 -6.35 14.99
C LEU A 89 9.27 -7.71 15.27
N SER A 90 8.88 -8.34 16.39
CA SER A 90 9.34 -9.69 16.71
C SER A 90 8.18 -10.56 17.17
N THR A 91 8.04 -11.72 16.54
CA THR A 91 7.08 -12.76 16.98
C THR A 91 7.72 -13.85 17.83
N PHE A 92 8.99 -13.70 18.20
CA PHE A 92 9.69 -14.63 19.08
C PHE A 92 9.06 -14.74 20.48
N PRO A 93 9.33 -15.83 21.22
CA PRO A 93 9.01 -15.89 22.63
C PRO A 93 9.81 -14.84 23.44
N ALA A 94 9.19 -14.32 24.48
CA ALA A 94 9.79 -13.31 25.36
C ALA A 94 10.85 -13.88 26.32
N ASN A 95 10.84 -15.20 26.57
CA ASN A 95 11.75 -15.85 27.51
C ASN A 95 13.21 -15.68 27.10
N GLY A 96 14.07 -15.27 28.04
CA GLY A 96 15.50 -15.05 27.81
C GLY A 96 15.83 -13.78 27.03
N LYS A 97 14.86 -12.90 26.78
CA LYS A 97 15.05 -11.62 26.10
C LYS A 97 15.18 -10.47 27.10
N LYS A 98 16.10 -9.52 26.81
CA LYS A 98 16.30 -8.35 27.68
C LYS A 98 15.08 -7.44 27.76
N VAL A 99 14.32 -7.32 26.66
CA VAL A 99 13.09 -6.51 26.58
C VAL A 99 11.92 -7.40 26.19
N PRO A 100 11.29 -8.12 27.15
CA PRO A 100 10.20 -9.07 26.87
C PRO A 100 9.03 -8.47 26.09
N ALA A 101 8.69 -7.20 26.34
CA ALA A 101 7.60 -6.49 25.66
C ALA A 101 7.80 -6.31 24.15
N ALA A 102 9.04 -6.45 23.65
CA ALA A 102 9.35 -6.38 22.22
C ALA A 102 9.12 -7.69 21.45
N HIS A 103 8.52 -8.71 22.11
CA HIS A 103 8.34 -10.05 21.55
C HIS A 103 6.90 -10.53 21.75
N LEU A 104 6.20 -10.83 20.64
CA LEU A 104 4.75 -11.11 20.64
C LEU A 104 4.40 -12.58 20.83
N ASN A 105 5.37 -13.50 20.83
CA ASN A 105 5.18 -14.94 20.96
C ASN A 105 4.12 -15.52 20.02
N PHE A 106 4.27 -15.28 18.73
CA PHE A 106 3.35 -15.74 17.68
C PHE A 106 4.07 -16.58 16.62
N PRO A 107 3.92 -17.91 16.59
CA PRO A 107 4.54 -18.76 15.58
C PRO A 107 3.74 -18.76 14.27
N PHE A 108 4.45 -18.76 13.14
CA PHE A 108 3.88 -19.00 11.82
C PHE A 108 4.04 -20.47 11.41
N GLN A 109 3.03 -21.02 10.74
CA GLN A 109 3.07 -22.32 10.09
C GLN A 109 2.08 -22.31 8.91
N GLY A 110 2.40 -23.00 7.81
CA GLY A 110 1.62 -22.95 6.58
C GLY A 110 1.88 -21.67 5.79
N ARG A 111 0.88 -21.21 5.07
CA ARG A 111 0.93 -19.96 4.27
C ARG A 111 0.89 -18.74 5.18
N PHE A 112 1.75 -17.75 4.91
CA PHE A 112 1.72 -16.42 5.53
C PHE A 112 2.34 -15.40 4.61
N ASP A 113 2.01 -14.11 4.80
CA ASP A 113 2.64 -13.01 4.09
C ASP A 113 3.53 -12.20 5.04
N LEU A 114 4.48 -11.49 4.45
CA LEU A 114 5.33 -10.53 5.12
C LEU A 114 5.26 -9.20 4.38
N PHE A 115 4.88 -8.15 5.10
CA PHE A 115 4.94 -6.77 4.67
C PHE A 115 5.85 -5.98 5.61
N ALA A 116 6.84 -5.26 5.05
CA ALA A 116 7.72 -4.37 5.81
C ALA A 116 7.93 -3.08 5.02
N HIS A 117 7.70 -1.93 5.69
CA HIS A 117 7.76 -0.62 5.06
C HIS A 117 8.35 0.40 6.04
N HIS A 118 9.60 0.79 5.80
CA HIS A 118 10.36 1.64 6.70
C HIS A 118 11.24 2.62 5.94
N TYR A 119 11.35 3.84 6.46
CA TYR A 119 12.25 4.88 5.98
C TYR A 119 13.37 5.13 6.98
N THR A 120 14.53 5.55 6.50
CA THR A 120 15.58 6.07 7.36
C THR A 120 15.28 7.53 7.71
N HIS A 121 15.38 7.85 8.99
CA HIS A 121 15.54 9.24 9.41
C HIS A 121 17.03 9.52 9.36
N THR A 122 17.47 10.31 8.38
CA THR A 122 18.86 10.58 8.07
C THR A 122 19.71 10.84 9.32
N PRO A 123 20.68 9.98 9.65
CA PRO A 123 21.62 10.23 10.75
C PRO A 123 22.58 11.35 10.37
N LYS A 124 23.13 12.04 11.38
CA LYS A 124 24.06 13.19 11.16
C LYS A 124 25.31 12.79 10.39
N ASP A 125 25.80 11.58 10.59
CA ASP A 125 26.97 11.00 9.95
C ASP A 125 26.68 10.25 8.65
N LEU A 126 25.42 10.24 8.22
CA LEU A 126 24.94 9.56 7.01
C LEU A 126 25.25 8.06 6.97
N GLN A 127 25.29 7.39 8.14
CA GLN A 127 25.46 5.95 8.20
C GLN A 127 24.37 5.22 7.43
N THR A 128 24.75 4.12 6.79
CA THR A 128 23.80 3.23 6.12
C THR A 128 23.00 2.46 7.16
N LEU A 129 21.66 2.61 7.13
CA LEU A 129 20.76 1.75 7.89
C LEU A 129 20.64 0.41 7.18
N TYR A 130 20.63 -0.70 7.93
CA TYR A 130 20.29 -2.03 7.43
C TYR A 130 18.95 -2.47 8.03
N LEU A 131 18.11 -3.07 7.18
CA LEU A 131 16.90 -3.77 7.58
C LEU A 131 17.16 -5.26 7.48
N GLY A 132 16.89 -5.99 8.57
CA GLY A 132 17.08 -7.43 8.65
C GLY A 132 15.77 -8.14 8.98
N VAL A 133 15.52 -9.28 8.32
CA VAL A 133 14.45 -10.21 8.69
C VAL A 133 15.05 -11.56 9.00
N ILE A 134 14.82 -12.04 10.23
CA ILE A 134 15.27 -13.34 10.73
C ILE A 134 14.10 -14.29 10.79
N LEU A 135 14.31 -15.53 10.32
CA LEU A 135 13.44 -16.68 10.54
C LEU A 135 14.10 -17.63 11.51
N HIS A 136 13.36 -18.15 12.50
CA HIS A 136 13.88 -19.05 13.53
C HIS A 136 13.02 -20.29 13.67
N ASN A 137 13.67 -21.46 13.72
CA ASN A 137 13.05 -22.73 14.00
C ASN A 137 13.38 -23.16 15.44
N SER A 138 12.41 -23.04 16.34
CA SER A 138 12.54 -23.49 17.75
C SER A 138 12.25 -24.98 17.95
N GLY A 139 11.87 -25.70 16.87
CA GLY A 139 11.51 -27.11 16.93
C GLY A 139 12.70 -28.06 16.95
N LYS A 140 12.41 -29.36 17.01
CA LYS A 140 13.40 -30.43 17.04
C LYS A 140 13.69 -31.03 15.66
N LYS A 141 12.97 -30.63 14.59
CA LYS A 141 13.15 -31.06 13.20
C LYS A 141 13.46 -29.86 12.34
N SER A 142 14.19 -30.07 11.25
CA SER A 142 14.41 -29.03 10.25
C SER A 142 13.08 -28.55 9.65
N VAL A 143 12.97 -27.22 9.45
CA VAL A 143 11.83 -26.59 8.80
C VAL A 143 12.26 -26.01 7.47
N THR A 144 11.45 -26.18 6.44
CA THR A 144 11.63 -25.55 5.15
C THR A 144 10.60 -24.43 4.98
N VAL A 145 11.10 -23.26 4.60
CA VAL A 145 10.27 -22.12 4.23
C VAL A 145 10.41 -21.92 2.72
N ASP A 146 9.30 -22.10 1.99
CA ASP A 146 9.20 -21.76 0.58
C ASP A 146 8.96 -20.25 0.44
N VAL A 147 9.74 -19.58 -0.40
CA VAL A 147 9.53 -18.18 -0.80
C VAL A 147 8.81 -18.19 -2.14
N LEU A 148 7.48 -18.07 -2.09
CA LEU A 148 6.61 -18.20 -3.25
C LEU A 148 6.74 -17.01 -4.20
N GLN A 149 6.63 -15.79 -3.66
CA GLN A 149 6.90 -14.51 -4.31
C GLN A 149 7.61 -13.60 -3.31
N ALA A 150 8.50 -12.73 -3.81
CA ALA A 150 9.19 -11.76 -2.97
C ALA A 150 9.71 -10.59 -3.80
N ALA A 151 9.48 -9.39 -3.33
CA ALA A 151 10.04 -8.17 -3.89
C ALA A 151 10.39 -7.18 -2.77
N SER A 152 11.52 -6.48 -2.95
CA SER A 152 12.02 -5.47 -2.02
C SER A 152 12.72 -4.37 -2.79
N TYR A 153 12.25 -3.13 -2.63
CA TYR A 153 12.77 -1.97 -3.36
C TYR A 153 13.11 -0.83 -2.42
N LEU A 154 14.18 -0.12 -2.74
CA LEU A 154 14.50 1.19 -2.19
C LEU A 154 13.69 2.29 -2.91
N MET A 155 13.47 3.40 -2.23
CA MET A 155 12.85 4.58 -2.84
C MET A 155 13.68 5.14 -4.00
N GLU A 156 15.01 5.01 -3.97
CA GLU A 156 15.89 5.39 -5.10
C GLU A 156 15.71 4.47 -6.32
N ASP A 157 15.48 3.17 -6.12
CA ASP A 157 15.22 2.20 -7.20
C ASP A 157 13.81 2.35 -7.79
N ALA A 158 12.90 2.85 -6.98
CA ALA A 158 11.51 3.04 -7.33
C ALA A 158 11.01 4.39 -6.76
N PRO A 159 11.43 5.53 -7.35
CA PRO A 159 11.08 6.85 -6.84
C PRO A 159 9.59 7.15 -7.00
N PHE A 160 9.09 8.05 -6.14
CA PHE A 160 7.77 8.63 -6.32
C PHE A 160 7.81 9.61 -7.50
N VAL A 161 7.11 9.26 -8.57
CA VAL A 161 6.98 10.07 -9.77
C VAL A 161 5.50 10.37 -10.04
N THR A 162 5.23 11.50 -10.68
CA THR A 162 3.91 11.81 -11.19
C THR A 162 3.71 11.09 -12.52
N LEU A 163 2.65 10.32 -12.61
CA LEU A 163 2.28 9.58 -13.80
C LEU A 163 0.91 10.05 -14.32
N PRO A 164 0.57 9.76 -15.59
CA PRO A 164 -0.81 9.82 -16.05
C PRO A 164 -1.72 8.96 -15.19
N PRO A 165 -3.04 9.24 -15.15
CA PRO A 165 -3.99 8.45 -14.37
C PRO A 165 -3.94 6.95 -14.64
N TYR A 166 -3.69 6.56 -15.89
CA TYR A 166 -3.51 5.19 -16.36
C TYR A 166 -2.24 5.07 -17.20
N VAL A 167 -1.44 4.05 -16.91
CA VAL A 167 -0.28 3.67 -17.71
C VAL A 167 -0.31 2.16 -17.92
N GLU A 168 -0.27 1.71 -19.18
CA GLU A 168 -0.11 0.27 -19.47
C GLU A 168 1.15 -0.23 -18.80
N ASN A 169 1.02 -1.35 -18.08
CA ASN A 169 2.10 -1.89 -17.27
C ASN A 169 2.29 -3.39 -17.51
N ASN A 170 2.10 -3.85 -18.74
CA ASN A 170 2.25 -5.26 -19.08
C ASN A 170 3.69 -5.78 -18.89
N ASP A 171 4.69 -4.92 -18.99
CA ASP A 171 6.11 -5.24 -18.77
C ASP A 171 6.61 -5.00 -17.33
N GLY A 172 5.76 -4.46 -16.42
CA GLY A 172 6.11 -4.21 -15.02
C GLY A 172 6.96 -2.97 -14.75
N LYS A 173 7.15 -2.08 -15.75
CA LYS A 173 8.05 -0.93 -15.63
C LYS A 173 7.39 0.37 -15.17
N ALA A 174 6.05 0.44 -15.14
CA ALA A 174 5.32 1.59 -14.61
C ALA A 174 5.09 1.43 -13.11
N TYR A 175 5.63 2.35 -12.31
CA TYR A 175 5.49 2.40 -10.85
C TYR A 175 5.72 3.82 -10.33
N SER A 176 5.22 4.12 -9.13
CA SER A 176 5.45 5.38 -8.41
C SER A 176 5.57 5.08 -6.92
N GLY A 177 6.79 4.85 -6.45
CA GLY A 177 7.14 4.48 -5.09
C GLY A 177 7.53 3.01 -4.92
N PRO A 178 8.38 2.68 -3.92
CA PRO A 178 8.93 1.34 -3.72
C PRO A 178 7.86 0.33 -3.32
N GLY A 179 6.87 0.77 -2.55
CA GLY A 179 5.80 -0.09 -2.06
C GLY A 179 4.92 -0.61 -3.18
N ASN A 180 4.46 0.27 -4.07
CA ASN A 180 3.62 -0.18 -5.17
C ASN A 180 4.38 -1.02 -6.21
N ARG A 181 5.69 -0.77 -6.41
CA ARG A 181 6.52 -1.64 -7.25
C ARG A 181 6.62 -3.04 -6.66
N ALA A 182 6.88 -3.16 -5.34
CA ALA A 182 6.98 -4.44 -4.67
C ALA A 182 5.68 -5.27 -4.76
N VAL A 183 4.52 -4.65 -4.49
CA VAL A 183 3.24 -5.37 -4.59
C VAL A 183 2.85 -5.67 -6.03
N SER A 184 3.23 -4.82 -7.01
CA SER A 184 3.03 -5.08 -8.45
C SER A 184 3.79 -6.33 -8.90
N ASP A 185 5.05 -6.48 -8.49
CA ASP A 185 5.86 -7.66 -8.83
C ASP A 185 5.28 -8.93 -8.22
N VAL A 186 4.85 -8.88 -6.96
CA VAL A 186 4.21 -10.03 -6.31
C VAL A 186 2.86 -10.38 -6.96
N LEU A 187 2.06 -9.39 -7.38
CA LEU A 187 0.83 -9.62 -8.17
C LEU A 187 1.10 -10.33 -9.50
N ARG A 188 2.29 -10.12 -10.09
CA ARG A 188 2.79 -10.80 -11.30
C ARG A 188 3.35 -12.18 -11.03
N GLY A 189 3.45 -12.60 -9.77
CA GLY A 189 4.04 -13.88 -9.37
C GLY A 189 5.57 -13.85 -9.30
N ILE A 190 6.20 -12.68 -9.29
CA ILE A 190 7.65 -12.54 -9.30
C ILE A 190 8.25 -12.84 -7.92
N ARG A 191 9.38 -13.50 -7.93
CA ARG A 191 10.33 -13.61 -6.84
C ARG A 191 11.67 -13.07 -7.35
N GLN A 192 12.15 -11.95 -6.76
CA GLN A 192 13.45 -11.39 -7.11
C GLN A 192 14.57 -12.40 -6.87
N ALA A 193 15.64 -12.34 -7.67
CA ALA A 193 16.74 -13.28 -7.65
C ALA A 193 17.50 -13.33 -6.31
N ASP A 194 17.51 -12.22 -5.57
CA ASP A 194 18.13 -12.10 -4.23
C ASP A 194 17.43 -12.98 -3.17
N PHE A 195 16.21 -13.44 -3.43
CA PHE A 195 15.48 -14.31 -2.52
C PHE A 195 15.54 -15.76 -3.00
N PRO A 196 16.07 -16.68 -2.17
CA PRO A 196 16.12 -18.11 -2.51
C PRO A 196 14.69 -18.68 -2.57
N ALA A 197 14.46 -19.66 -3.45
CA ALA A 197 13.15 -20.31 -3.53
C ALA A 197 12.79 -21.05 -2.23
N LYS A 198 13.80 -21.54 -1.51
CA LYS A 198 13.65 -22.31 -0.27
C LYS A 198 14.75 -21.95 0.73
N LEU A 199 14.35 -21.84 2.00
CA LEU A 199 15.22 -21.69 3.15
C LEU A 199 15.03 -22.88 4.08
N VAL A 200 16.08 -23.68 4.27
CA VAL A 200 16.09 -24.76 5.26
C VAL A 200 16.66 -24.25 6.57
N ILE A 201 15.87 -24.35 7.63
CA ILE A 201 16.24 -23.87 8.97
C ILE A 201 16.37 -25.09 9.90
N PRO A 202 17.63 -25.50 10.27
CA PRO A 202 17.84 -26.62 11.19
C PRO A 202 17.20 -26.38 12.57
N PRO A 203 17.04 -27.43 13.38
CA PRO A 203 16.54 -27.32 14.76
C PRO A 203 17.30 -26.28 15.59
N GLY A 204 16.60 -25.40 16.29
CA GLY A 204 17.17 -24.36 17.14
C GLY A 204 18.02 -23.30 16.40
N LYS A 205 17.96 -23.24 15.07
CA LYS A 205 18.74 -22.30 14.28
C LYS A 205 17.90 -21.20 13.65
N SER A 206 18.58 -20.12 13.25
CA SER A 206 18.00 -19.01 12.50
C SER A 206 18.63 -18.91 11.10
N ARG A 207 17.91 -18.22 10.19
CA ARG A 207 18.38 -17.82 8.87
C ARG A 207 17.92 -16.41 8.57
N MET A 208 18.74 -15.65 7.84
CA MET A 208 18.31 -14.36 7.29
C MET A 208 17.41 -14.61 6.08
N LEU A 209 16.25 -13.98 6.06
CA LEU A 209 15.40 -13.85 4.89
C LEU A 209 15.72 -12.55 4.13
N LEU A 210 16.06 -11.48 4.86
CA LEU A 210 16.44 -10.19 4.31
C LEU A 210 17.57 -9.60 5.16
N ASN A 211 18.58 -9.00 4.51
CA ASN A 211 19.66 -8.25 5.14
C ASN A 211 20.12 -7.17 4.15
N HIS A 212 19.31 -6.12 4.01
CA HIS A 212 19.45 -5.15 2.93
C HIS A 212 19.71 -3.74 3.45
N PRO A 213 20.61 -2.97 2.77
CA PRO A 213 20.91 -1.60 3.12
C PRO A 213 19.78 -0.62 2.75
N VAL A 214 19.75 0.48 3.48
CA VAL A 214 19.03 1.71 3.16
C VAL A 214 20.06 2.84 3.22
N ALA A 215 20.85 2.96 2.16
CA ALA A 215 21.94 3.92 2.06
C ALA A 215 21.39 5.32 1.73
N VAL A 216 22.02 6.38 2.27
CA VAL A 216 21.62 7.77 2.07
C VAL A 216 22.77 8.70 1.67
N ARG A 217 24.02 8.32 1.91
CA ARG A 217 25.20 9.19 1.76
C ARG A 217 25.41 9.72 0.33
N HIS A 218 25.06 8.91 -0.67
CA HIS A 218 25.24 9.25 -2.08
C HIS A 218 24.05 10.04 -2.67
N LEU A 219 22.96 10.23 -1.88
CA LEU A 219 21.76 10.91 -2.33
C LEU A 219 21.87 12.43 -2.11
N GLU A 220 21.46 13.23 -3.07
CA GLU A 220 21.37 14.69 -2.95
C GLU A 220 20.52 15.10 -1.72
N LYS A 221 19.39 14.45 -1.54
CA LYS A 221 18.58 14.51 -0.32
C LYS A 221 18.74 13.18 0.41
N PRO A 222 19.40 13.16 1.57
CA PRO A 222 19.73 11.91 2.25
C PRO A 222 18.51 11.30 2.95
N VAL A 223 17.48 10.97 2.17
CA VAL A 223 16.26 10.31 2.59
C VAL A 223 16.03 9.11 1.69
N ASN A 224 15.87 7.94 2.28
CA ASN A 224 15.60 6.70 1.57
C ASN A 224 14.68 5.82 2.40
N GLY A 225 14.05 4.85 1.78
CA GLY A 225 13.18 3.90 2.45
C GLY A 225 13.13 2.60 1.67
N ARG A 226 12.75 1.53 2.36
CA ARG A 226 12.61 0.20 1.76
C ARG A 226 11.23 -0.35 2.04
N SER A 227 10.60 -0.83 0.97
CA SER A 227 9.35 -1.59 1.05
C SER A 227 9.60 -3.01 0.58
N SER A 228 9.18 -3.98 1.38
CA SER A 228 9.31 -5.40 1.07
C SER A 228 7.96 -6.09 1.22
N PHE A 229 7.61 -6.90 0.23
CA PHE A 229 6.41 -7.73 0.30
C PHE A 229 6.72 -9.15 -0.18
N MET A 230 6.30 -10.14 0.58
CA MET A 230 6.62 -11.54 0.33
C MET A 230 5.45 -12.46 0.66
N ARG A 231 5.30 -13.51 -0.12
CA ARG A 231 4.41 -14.65 0.12
C ARG A 231 5.23 -15.87 0.46
N LEU A 232 4.97 -16.43 1.62
CA LEU A 232 5.79 -17.47 2.22
C LEU A 232 4.93 -18.68 2.61
N ARG A 233 5.58 -19.86 2.69
CA ARG A 233 4.96 -21.07 3.23
C ARG A 233 5.98 -21.85 4.04
N SER A 234 5.66 -22.14 5.31
CA SER A 234 6.50 -22.94 6.20
C SER A 234 5.87 -24.30 6.45
N ASN A 235 6.64 -25.37 6.32
CA ASN A 235 6.18 -26.72 6.64
C ASN A 235 6.19 -27.05 8.15
N GLY A 236 6.71 -26.14 9.00
CA GLY A 236 6.74 -26.27 10.45
C GLY A 236 6.63 -24.93 11.13
N LYS A 237 6.57 -24.91 12.45
CA LYS A 237 6.49 -23.67 13.23
C LYS A 237 7.79 -22.89 13.17
N ILE A 238 7.70 -21.59 12.84
CA ILE A 238 8.81 -20.64 12.84
C ILE A 238 8.39 -19.34 13.52
N TYR A 239 9.39 -18.63 14.02
CA TYR A 239 9.26 -17.25 14.48
C TYR A 239 9.93 -16.30 13.50
N VAL A 240 9.42 -15.06 13.43
CA VAL A 240 9.90 -14.03 12.49
C VAL A 240 10.23 -12.76 13.27
N ALA A 241 11.34 -12.12 12.95
CA ALA A 241 11.65 -10.80 13.48
C ALA A 241 12.16 -9.87 12.38
N SER A 242 11.69 -8.63 12.39
CA SER A 242 12.17 -7.49 11.60
C SER A 242 12.94 -6.55 12.52
N LEU A 243 14.14 -6.17 12.11
CA LEU A 243 15.13 -5.44 12.91
C LEU A 243 15.76 -4.34 12.08
N ALA A 244 16.24 -3.29 12.75
CA ALA A 244 17.02 -2.21 12.14
C ALA A 244 18.33 -1.99 12.90
N THR A 245 19.43 -1.88 12.19
CA THR A 245 20.74 -1.49 12.76
C THR A 245 21.55 -0.72 11.73
N PHE A 246 22.47 0.12 12.18
CA PHE A 246 23.39 0.79 11.26
C PHE A 246 24.52 -0.16 10.81
N ALA A 247 25.12 0.17 9.67
CA ALA A 247 26.25 -0.58 9.12
C ALA A 247 27.31 -0.86 10.20
N LYS A 248 27.85 -2.06 10.18
CA LYS A 248 28.99 -2.43 11.04
C LYS A 248 30.30 -2.08 10.32
N LYS A 249 31.40 -2.00 11.05
CA LYS A 249 32.69 -1.66 10.51
C LYS A 249 33.55 -2.91 10.29
N ASN A 250 34.32 -2.90 9.22
CA ASN A 250 35.44 -3.80 9.01
C ASN A 250 36.69 -3.28 9.75
N ALA A 251 37.76 -4.05 9.75
CA ALA A 251 39.03 -3.65 10.37
C ALA A 251 39.67 -2.41 9.72
N ASP A 252 39.38 -2.15 8.47
CA ASP A 252 39.80 -0.99 7.67
C ASP A 252 38.84 0.21 7.75
N ASP A 253 37.90 0.20 8.71
CA ASP A 253 36.85 1.19 8.93
C ASP A 253 35.81 1.30 7.79
N SER A 254 35.83 0.44 6.79
CA SER A 254 34.81 0.38 5.76
C SER A 254 33.47 -0.19 6.31
N ASP A 255 32.34 0.26 5.73
CA ASP A 255 30.99 -0.22 6.11
C ASP A 255 30.77 -1.65 5.62
N ARG A 256 30.16 -2.47 6.45
CA ARG A 256 29.69 -3.82 6.09
C ARG A 256 28.29 -4.10 6.60
N ALA A 257 27.63 -5.06 5.95
CA ALA A 257 26.37 -5.60 6.42
C ALA A 257 26.54 -6.30 7.79
N PRO A 258 25.54 -6.21 8.68
CA PRO A 258 25.52 -7.00 9.91
C PRO A 258 25.47 -8.50 9.61
N THR A 259 26.19 -9.29 10.41
CA THR A 259 26.15 -10.76 10.38
C THR A 259 24.87 -11.29 11.06
N LEU A 260 24.52 -12.56 10.81
CA LEU A 260 23.43 -13.21 11.53
C LEU A 260 23.63 -13.18 13.04
N ALA A 261 24.86 -13.33 13.54
CA ALA A 261 25.15 -13.29 14.97
C ALA A 261 24.88 -11.89 15.58
N GLU A 262 25.24 -10.82 14.87
CA GLU A 262 24.95 -9.44 15.30
C GLU A 262 23.46 -9.14 15.29
N TRP A 263 22.72 -9.64 14.29
CA TRP A 263 21.27 -9.55 14.28
C TRP A 263 20.60 -10.32 15.42
N GLN A 264 21.11 -11.52 15.75
CA GLN A 264 20.62 -12.31 16.88
C GLN A 264 20.91 -11.63 18.22
N ALA A 265 22.12 -11.06 18.38
CA ALA A 265 22.47 -10.28 19.56
C ALA A 265 21.52 -9.07 19.75
N LEU A 266 21.21 -8.35 18.66
CA LEU A 266 20.26 -7.24 18.70
C LEU A 266 18.85 -7.73 19.07
N LEU A 267 18.40 -8.88 18.55
CA LEU A 267 17.12 -9.48 18.89
C LEU A 267 17.05 -9.91 20.36
N ASP A 268 18.14 -10.36 20.95
CA ASP A 268 18.19 -10.86 22.34
C ASP A 268 18.32 -9.73 23.37
N THR A 269 19.06 -8.68 23.04
CA THR A 269 19.45 -7.62 23.98
C THR A 269 18.95 -6.23 23.62
N GLY A 270 18.45 -6.02 22.39
CA GLY A 270 18.01 -4.73 21.90
C GLY A 270 16.65 -4.30 22.46
N ASN A 271 16.41 -3.00 22.34
CA ASN A 271 15.12 -2.38 22.61
C ASN A 271 14.33 -2.21 21.30
N PHE A 272 13.15 -1.63 21.37
CA PHE A 272 12.41 -1.18 20.19
C PHE A 272 13.23 -0.19 19.36
N ALA A 273 13.18 -0.31 18.07
CA ALA A 273 13.62 0.75 17.16
C ALA A 273 12.71 1.99 17.35
N GLY A 274 13.28 3.17 17.23
CA GLY A 274 12.57 4.40 17.52
C GLY A 274 12.79 5.52 16.49
N PRO A 275 12.07 6.63 16.69
CA PRO A 275 11.04 6.87 17.69
C PRO A 275 9.78 6.07 17.45
N ARG A 276 9.02 5.77 18.51
CA ARG A 276 7.71 5.14 18.35
C ARG A 276 6.72 6.13 17.75
N ASP A 277 5.80 5.64 16.94
CA ASP A 277 4.74 6.43 16.32
C ASP A 277 3.68 6.87 17.35
N LYS A 278 2.73 7.71 16.91
CA LYS A 278 1.62 8.12 17.76
C LYS A 278 0.78 6.92 18.20
N THR A 279 0.51 6.84 19.50
CA THR A 279 -0.38 5.81 20.07
C THR A 279 -1.77 5.90 19.45
N PRO A 280 -2.35 4.78 19.00
CA PRO A 280 -3.67 4.76 18.38
C PRO A 280 -4.78 5.06 19.37
N THR A 281 -5.86 5.66 18.88
CA THR A 281 -7.10 5.82 19.66
C THR A 281 -7.72 4.46 19.95
N PRO A 282 -8.04 4.13 21.20
CA PRO A 282 -8.71 2.88 21.54
C PRO A 282 -10.03 2.69 20.77
N PRO A 283 -10.41 1.44 20.45
CA PRO A 283 -11.63 1.17 19.67
C PRO A 283 -12.92 1.63 20.34
N ASP A 284 -12.94 1.68 21.65
CA ASP A 284 -14.06 2.09 22.52
C ASP A 284 -14.11 3.59 22.80
N ALA A 285 -13.13 4.36 22.35
CA ALA A 285 -13.12 5.81 22.49
C ALA A 285 -14.28 6.43 21.70
N THR A 286 -15.09 7.25 22.38
CA THR A 286 -16.29 7.91 21.82
C THR A 286 -16.07 9.37 21.45
N SER A 287 -14.92 9.94 21.80
CA SER A 287 -14.58 11.34 21.58
C SER A 287 -13.09 11.53 21.27
N GLY A 288 -12.73 12.70 20.78
CA GLY A 288 -11.36 13.04 20.42
C GLY A 288 -11.02 12.77 18.95
N GLN A 289 -9.82 13.16 18.57
CA GLN A 289 -9.31 12.90 17.21
C GLN A 289 -8.98 11.42 17.03
N LEU A 290 -9.54 10.80 15.98
CA LEU A 290 -9.21 9.42 15.64
C LEU A 290 -7.78 9.32 15.10
N ILE A 291 -6.92 8.60 15.84
CA ILE A 291 -5.57 8.22 15.44
C ILE A 291 -5.59 6.73 15.17
N TYR A 292 -5.36 6.33 13.92
CA TYR A 292 -5.28 4.90 13.58
C TYR A 292 -4.00 4.25 14.12
N GLY A 293 -2.91 5.01 14.22
CA GLY A 293 -1.57 4.52 14.55
C GLY A 293 -0.90 3.80 13.37
N ARG A 294 0.36 3.44 13.52
CA ARG A 294 1.08 2.57 12.58
C ARG A 294 0.96 1.11 13.00
N VAL A 295 1.06 0.22 12.02
CA VAL A 295 0.92 -1.22 12.25
C VAL A 295 2.27 -1.83 12.59
N ALA A 296 2.39 -2.56 13.72
CA ALA A 296 3.44 -3.53 13.96
C ALA A 296 2.85 -4.72 14.72
N GLY A 297 2.78 -5.86 14.04
CA GLY A 297 2.16 -7.06 14.59
C GLY A 297 1.83 -8.09 13.52
N VAL A 298 0.96 -9.00 13.88
CA VAL A 298 0.42 -10.02 12.98
C VAL A 298 -1.06 -9.71 12.75
N SER A 299 -1.41 -9.43 11.49
CA SER A 299 -2.80 -9.24 11.08
C SER A 299 -3.38 -10.52 10.46
N GLN A 300 -4.71 -10.63 10.41
CA GLN A 300 -5.42 -11.74 9.82
C GLN A 300 -6.00 -11.34 8.48
N GLY A 301 -5.57 -12.01 7.40
CA GLY A 301 -6.11 -11.83 6.07
C GLY A 301 -5.08 -11.32 5.08
N SER A 302 -4.77 -12.14 4.08
CA SER A 302 -3.90 -11.82 2.95
C SER A 302 -4.66 -11.56 1.67
N GLN A 303 -5.92 -12.05 1.58
CA GLN A 303 -6.77 -11.94 0.40
C GLN A 303 -8.22 -11.65 0.77
N TRP A 304 -8.86 -10.81 -0.05
CA TRP A 304 -10.32 -10.61 -0.09
C TRP A 304 -10.84 -11.09 -1.43
N GLN A 305 -11.64 -12.15 -1.42
CA GLN A 305 -12.27 -12.67 -2.63
C GLN A 305 -13.73 -12.23 -2.67
N ALA A 306 -14.12 -11.59 -3.76
CA ALA A 306 -15.48 -11.10 -3.98
C ALA A 306 -16.04 -11.52 -5.34
N LYS A 307 -17.23 -12.12 -5.33
CA LYS A 307 -18.04 -12.30 -6.53
C LYS A 307 -19.14 -11.23 -6.51
N LEU A 308 -19.04 -10.28 -7.44
CA LEU A 308 -19.96 -9.15 -7.53
C LEU A 308 -21.19 -9.57 -8.31
N VAL A 309 -22.29 -9.80 -7.60
CA VAL A 309 -23.56 -10.29 -8.13
C VAL A 309 -24.72 -9.45 -7.58
N ASP A 310 -25.91 -9.59 -8.13
CA ASP A 310 -27.08 -8.81 -7.71
C ASP A 310 -27.46 -9.05 -6.24
N ASN A 311 -27.36 -10.30 -5.81
CA ASN A 311 -27.59 -10.73 -4.44
C ASN A 311 -26.86 -12.07 -4.18
N PRO A 312 -26.74 -12.54 -2.94
CA PRO A 312 -25.98 -13.77 -2.61
C PRO A 312 -26.43 -15.06 -3.30
N LYS A 313 -27.67 -15.11 -3.85
CA LYS A 313 -28.20 -16.26 -4.58
C LYS A 313 -28.07 -16.10 -6.10
N ALA A 314 -27.69 -14.92 -6.59
CA ALA A 314 -27.57 -14.65 -8.01
C ALA A 314 -26.26 -15.22 -8.58
N THR A 315 -26.30 -15.57 -9.85
CA THR A 315 -25.13 -16.02 -10.61
C THR A 315 -24.38 -14.86 -11.23
N TYR A 316 -25.12 -13.80 -11.61
CA TYR A 316 -24.63 -12.68 -12.39
C TYR A 316 -24.88 -11.34 -11.67
N LEU A 317 -24.15 -10.33 -12.12
CA LEU A 317 -24.42 -8.92 -11.88
C LEU A 317 -25.14 -8.39 -13.12
N THR A 318 -26.42 -8.07 -12.97
CA THR A 318 -27.19 -7.39 -14.02
C THR A 318 -26.58 -6.01 -14.27
N ILE A 319 -26.30 -5.69 -15.54
CA ILE A 319 -25.78 -4.36 -15.88
C ILE A 319 -26.79 -3.28 -15.45
N PRO A 320 -26.32 -2.14 -14.89
CA PRO A 320 -27.23 -1.08 -14.50
C PRO A 320 -27.95 -0.46 -15.72
N GLN A 321 -29.01 0.28 -15.49
CA GLN A 321 -29.70 1.03 -16.54
C GLN A 321 -28.74 2.03 -17.23
N PRO A 322 -28.94 2.37 -18.50
CA PRO A 322 -28.12 3.36 -19.21
C PRO A 322 -27.94 4.66 -18.41
N GLY A 323 -26.70 5.13 -18.32
CA GLY A 323 -26.32 6.30 -17.54
C GLY A 323 -26.14 6.07 -16.03
N LYS A 324 -26.55 4.91 -15.50
CA LYS A 324 -26.35 4.57 -14.08
C LYS A 324 -25.14 3.66 -13.85
N GLY A 325 -24.68 3.64 -12.59
CA GLY A 325 -23.56 2.81 -12.14
C GLY A 325 -23.87 2.03 -10.87
N ILE A 326 -23.15 0.94 -10.66
CA ILE A 326 -23.08 0.19 -9.40
C ILE A 326 -21.64 0.27 -8.94
N SER A 327 -21.40 0.90 -7.78
CA SER A 327 -20.10 1.08 -7.17
C SER A 327 -19.94 0.17 -5.96
N TYR A 328 -18.83 -0.54 -5.88
CA TYR A 328 -18.43 -1.35 -4.74
C TYR A 328 -17.30 -0.68 -3.99
N ALA A 329 -17.50 -0.41 -2.70
CA ALA A 329 -16.50 0.24 -1.87
C ALA A 329 -15.37 -0.73 -1.52
N LEU A 330 -14.12 -0.34 -1.77
CA LEU A 330 -12.90 -1.10 -1.49
C LEU A 330 -12.12 -0.47 -0.35
N ASP A 331 -11.55 -1.32 0.49
CA ASP A 331 -10.67 -0.94 1.60
C ASP A 331 -11.28 0.13 2.51
N THR A 332 -12.54 -0.05 2.85
CA THR A 332 -13.25 0.86 3.76
C THR A 332 -12.71 0.73 5.18
N LEU A 333 -12.59 1.88 5.84
CA LEU A 333 -12.08 2.01 7.20
C LEU A 333 -13.19 2.35 8.19
N ARG A 334 -12.85 2.38 9.48
CA ARG A 334 -13.71 2.87 10.56
C ARG A 334 -14.31 4.26 10.26
N SER A 335 -13.58 5.12 9.51
CA SER A 335 -14.07 6.36 8.93
C SER A 335 -13.87 6.34 7.42
N GLY A 336 -14.92 6.61 6.64
CA GLY A 336 -14.90 6.54 5.18
C GLY A 336 -15.49 5.24 4.65
N ARG A 337 -16.66 4.86 5.16
CA ARG A 337 -17.41 3.66 4.77
C ARG A 337 -18.28 3.84 3.53
N LEU A 338 -18.30 5.04 2.95
CA LEU A 338 -19.05 5.38 1.72
C LEU A 338 -20.51 4.90 1.77
N GLY A 339 -21.20 5.10 2.90
CA GLY A 339 -22.59 4.72 3.11
C GLY A 339 -22.86 3.24 3.32
N THR A 340 -21.85 2.37 3.18
CA THR A 340 -22.04 0.89 3.26
C THR A 340 -22.05 0.36 4.69
N ALA A 341 -21.67 1.16 5.67
CA ALA A 341 -21.40 0.76 7.06
C ALA A 341 -20.33 -0.34 7.22
N GLN A 342 -19.70 -0.80 6.15
CA GLN A 342 -18.68 -1.85 6.15
C GLN A 342 -17.32 -1.29 6.58
N ASN A 343 -16.64 -2.01 7.48
CA ASN A 343 -15.20 -1.86 7.78
C ASN A 343 -14.49 -3.11 7.28
N GLN A 344 -13.52 -2.94 6.36
CA GLN A 344 -12.79 -4.04 5.73
C GLN A 344 -11.42 -4.28 6.36
N THR A 345 -11.06 -3.52 7.39
CA THR A 345 -9.73 -3.60 8.01
C THR A 345 -9.45 -4.98 8.61
N ALA A 346 -8.24 -5.47 8.40
CA ALA A 346 -7.79 -6.74 8.96
C ALA A 346 -7.58 -6.64 10.47
N LYS A 347 -8.07 -7.64 11.23
CA LYS A 347 -7.87 -7.72 12.67
C LYS A 347 -6.42 -8.03 13.02
N MET A 348 -5.90 -7.44 14.08
CA MET A 348 -4.61 -7.80 14.65
C MET A 348 -4.75 -9.03 15.56
N LEU A 349 -4.02 -10.11 15.23
CA LEU A 349 -3.92 -11.33 16.06
C LEU A 349 -2.93 -11.14 17.21
N ALA A 350 -1.86 -10.39 16.96
CA ALA A 350 -0.87 -9.98 17.94
C ALA A 350 -0.32 -8.61 17.55
N ARG A 351 -0.10 -7.70 18.51
CA ARG A 351 0.42 -6.35 18.26
C ARG A 351 1.11 -5.81 19.51
N TYR A 352 1.90 -4.77 19.35
CA TYR A 352 2.39 -3.99 20.50
C TYR A 352 1.31 -3.07 21.06
N ALA A 353 1.42 -2.73 22.32
CA ALA A 353 0.42 -1.90 23.00
C ALA A 353 0.25 -0.51 22.38
N ASP A 354 1.33 0.06 21.82
CA ASP A 354 1.40 1.39 21.22
C ASP A 354 1.20 1.40 19.69
N THR A 355 0.81 0.28 19.08
CA THR A 355 0.58 0.18 17.63
C THR A 355 -0.90 -0.02 17.29
N ALA A 356 -1.25 0.09 16.01
CA ALA A 356 -2.62 0.04 15.53
C ALA A 356 -3.42 -1.18 16.02
N TYR A 357 -4.67 -0.97 16.35
CA TYR A 357 -5.60 -2.05 16.76
C TYR A 357 -6.06 -2.92 15.60
N GLU A 358 -6.04 -2.37 14.39
CA GLU A 358 -6.40 -3.03 13.14
C GLU A 358 -5.37 -2.66 12.07
N ALA A 359 -5.14 -3.52 11.09
CA ALA A 359 -4.32 -3.22 9.93
C ALA A 359 -5.11 -2.35 8.94
N HIS A 360 -5.43 -1.12 9.37
CA HIS A 360 -6.15 -0.16 8.56
C HIS A 360 -5.38 0.15 7.27
N GLY A 361 -6.11 0.27 6.15
CA GLY A 361 -5.54 0.47 4.82
C GLY A 361 -5.09 -0.83 4.15
N ASN A 362 -5.24 -2.00 4.80
CA ASN A 362 -5.01 -3.34 4.25
C ASN A 362 -3.80 -3.46 3.30
N TYR A 363 -2.71 -2.72 3.56
CA TYR A 363 -1.50 -2.73 2.72
C TYR A 363 -0.96 -4.16 2.59
N GLY A 364 -0.81 -4.62 1.35
CA GLY A 364 -0.40 -5.98 1.02
C GLY A 364 -1.55 -6.99 0.91
N VAL A 365 -2.79 -6.62 1.22
CA VAL A 365 -3.96 -7.48 0.99
C VAL A 365 -4.30 -7.52 -0.50
N GLU A 366 -4.48 -8.71 -1.06
CA GLU A 366 -4.93 -8.88 -2.44
C GLU A 366 -6.46 -8.88 -2.52
N TYR A 367 -7.02 -7.98 -3.30
CA TYR A 367 -8.43 -7.97 -3.68
C TYR A 367 -8.60 -8.70 -5.01
N ASN A 368 -9.39 -9.77 -5.00
CA ASN A 368 -9.74 -10.56 -6.18
C ASN A 368 -11.24 -10.38 -6.45
N LEU A 369 -11.58 -9.57 -7.44
CA LEU A 369 -12.94 -9.22 -7.78
C LEU A 369 -13.37 -9.94 -9.06
N ASN A 370 -14.41 -10.75 -8.97
CA ASN A 370 -15.04 -11.42 -10.11
C ASN A 370 -16.37 -10.74 -10.42
N LEU A 371 -16.51 -10.21 -11.63
CA LEU A 371 -17.67 -9.46 -12.13
C LEU A 371 -18.33 -10.23 -13.29
N PRO A 372 -19.22 -11.20 -13.00
CA PRO A 372 -19.96 -11.92 -14.04
C PRO A 372 -21.13 -11.05 -14.52
N LEU A 373 -20.87 -10.13 -15.46
CA LEU A 373 -21.88 -9.22 -15.99
C LEU A 373 -22.92 -9.96 -16.83
N ASN A 374 -24.18 -9.53 -16.74
CA ASN A 374 -25.28 -10.01 -17.56
C ASN A 374 -26.09 -8.84 -18.13
N ASN A 375 -26.27 -8.84 -19.43
CA ASN A 375 -27.22 -7.96 -20.11
C ASN A 375 -28.56 -8.68 -20.26
N ASN A 376 -29.51 -8.42 -19.37
CA ASN A 376 -30.83 -9.02 -19.39
C ASN A 376 -31.84 -8.24 -20.26
N THR A 377 -31.36 -7.32 -21.10
CA THR A 377 -32.23 -6.52 -22.01
C THR A 377 -32.21 -7.07 -23.44
N ASN A 378 -33.05 -6.52 -24.29
CA ASN A 378 -33.11 -6.85 -25.71
C ASN A 378 -32.24 -5.94 -26.59
N GLU A 379 -31.39 -5.11 -25.98
CA GLU A 379 -30.53 -4.14 -26.66
C GLU A 379 -29.06 -4.39 -26.41
N ILE A 380 -28.23 -3.88 -27.32
CA ILE A 380 -26.77 -3.89 -27.16
C ILE A 380 -26.39 -2.74 -26.21
N HIS A 381 -25.59 -3.03 -25.19
CA HIS A 381 -25.08 -2.04 -24.26
C HIS A 381 -23.56 -2.02 -24.22
N LYS A 382 -22.99 -0.82 -24.11
CA LYS A 382 -21.59 -0.63 -23.73
C LYS A 382 -21.52 -0.49 -22.21
N VAL A 383 -20.65 -1.25 -21.59
CA VAL A 383 -20.44 -1.26 -20.14
C VAL A 383 -19.01 -0.93 -19.84
N THR A 384 -18.80 -0.02 -18.89
CA THR A 384 -17.47 0.44 -18.46
C THR A 384 -17.18 -0.04 -17.05
N LEU A 385 -15.90 -0.24 -16.78
CA LEU A 385 -15.33 -0.52 -15.46
C LEU A 385 -14.34 0.58 -15.10
N THR A 386 -14.49 1.19 -13.92
CA THR A 386 -13.52 2.14 -13.35
C THR A 386 -13.05 1.67 -11.99
N LEU A 387 -11.84 2.09 -11.59
CA LEU A 387 -11.39 2.09 -10.21
C LEU A 387 -10.97 3.51 -9.87
N GLU A 388 -11.64 4.12 -8.89
CA GLU A 388 -11.55 5.55 -8.62
C GLU A 388 -11.38 5.82 -7.12
N THR A 389 -10.87 7.02 -6.78
CA THR A 389 -10.73 7.50 -5.41
C THR A 389 -11.70 8.66 -5.18
N PRO A 390 -12.93 8.41 -4.68
CA PRO A 390 -13.90 9.45 -4.40
C PRO A 390 -13.50 10.32 -3.22
N LEU A 391 -14.25 11.40 -2.96
CA LEU A 391 -14.15 12.13 -1.71
C LEU A 391 -14.54 11.20 -0.56
N LYS A 392 -13.73 11.21 0.51
CA LYS A 392 -13.92 10.33 1.66
C LYS A 392 -15.12 10.76 2.49
N GLU A 393 -16.11 9.88 2.64
CA GLU A 393 -17.29 10.09 3.46
C GLU A 393 -17.67 8.82 4.22
N ASP A 394 -18.26 8.98 5.39
CA ASP A 394 -18.80 7.87 6.15
C ASP A 394 -20.25 7.56 5.74
N LYS A 395 -21.04 8.60 5.51
CA LYS A 395 -22.38 8.55 4.94
C LYS A 395 -22.39 9.33 3.63
N LEU A 396 -23.13 8.87 2.64
CA LEU A 396 -23.26 9.55 1.36
C LEU A 396 -24.12 10.81 1.53
N SER A 397 -23.50 11.98 1.50
CA SER A 397 -24.19 13.26 1.74
C SER A 397 -25.14 13.63 0.59
N GLN A 398 -24.90 13.11 -0.63
CA GLN A 398 -25.71 13.39 -1.83
C GLN A 398 -26.24 12.11 -2.50
N GLY A 399 -26.37 11.02 -1.74
CA GLY A 399 -26.93 9.77 -2.22
C GLY A 399 -26.02 8.93 -3.14
N GLY A 400 -24.81 9.39 -3.45
CA GLY A 400 -23.82 8.70 -4.27
C GLY A 400 -22.40 9.05 -3.89
N VAL A 401 -21.41 8.39 -4.48
CA VAL A 401 -20.01 8.77 -4.32
C VAL A 401 -19.76 10.13 -4.94
N ARG A 402 -18.95 10.98 -4.27
CA ARG A 402 -18.67 12.34 -4.73
C ARG A 402 -17.27 12.45 -5.31
N PHE A 403 -17.20 13.18 -6.40
CA PHE A 403 -15.97 13.64 -7.03
C PHE A 403 -15.96 15.16 -7.10
N ARG A 404 -14.87 15.77 -7.57
CA ARG A 404 -14.76 17.22 -7.72
C ARG A 404 -13.85 17.61 -8.89
N LYS A 405 -14.14 18.79 -9.47
CA LYS A 405 -13.31 19.41 -10.50
C LYS A 405 -12.94 20.83 -10.06
N PRO A 406 -11.65 21.18 -9.98
CA PRO A 406 -10.49 20.29 -10.05
C PRO A 406 -10.44 19.31 -8.87
N SER A 407 -9.80 18.15 -9.07
CA SER A 407 -9.49 17.18 -8.01
C SER A 407 -8.59 17.78 -6.92
N LEU A 408 -8.42 17.09 -5.80
CA LEU A 408 -7.39 17.44 -4.82
C LEU A 408 -5.99 17.19 -5.42
N ASP A 409 -5.01 17.97 -4.96
CA ASP A 409 -3.64 17.91 -5.52
C ASP A 409 -2.85 16.67 -5.10
N PHE A 410 -3.35 15.90 -4.12
CA PHE A 410 -2.64 14.75 -3.60
C PHE A 410 -3.01 13.45 -4.34
N PRO A 411 -2.04 12.63 -4.74
CA PRO A 411 -2.30 11.28 -5.20
C PRO A 411 -2.68 10.40 -4.01
N PHE A 412 -3.84 9.75 -4.10
CA PHE A 412 -4.33 8.86 -3.04
C PHE A 412 -4.36 7.40 -3.43
N PHE A 413 -4.13 7.09 -4.69
CA PHE A 413 -3.93 5.72 -5.13
C PHE A 413 -2.80 5.64 -6.15
N ARG A 414 -1.82 4.77 -5.88
CA ARG A 414 -0.72 4.45 -6.78
C ARG A 414 -0.55 2.94 -6.76
N GLY A 415 -0.99 2.25 -7.79
CA GLY A 415 -0.92 0.80 -7.79
C GLY A 415 -1.22 0.17 -9.13
N THR A 416 -0.78 -1.07 -9.31
CA THR A 416 -1.06 -1.84 -10.50
C THR A 416 -2.25 -2.75 -10.28
N VAL A 417 -3.20 -2.72 -11.20
CA VAL A 417 -4.29 -3.67 -11.29
C VAL A 417 -4.04 -4.66 -12.43
N ARG A 418 -4.51 -5.90 -12.27
CA ARG A 418 -4.57 -6.91 -13.30
C ARG A 418 -6.01 -7.11 -13.72
N LEU A 419 -6.28 -6.95 -15.01
CA LEU A 419 -7.57 -7.23 -15.65
C LEU A 419 -7.48 -8.51 -16.47
N ARG A 420 -8.42 -9.42 -16.29
CA ARG A 420 -8.59 -10.63 -17.09
C ARG A 420 -10.02 -10.68 -17.59
N TYR A 421 -10.19 -10.70 -18.90
CA TYR A 421 -11.51 -10.64 -19.54
C TYR A 421 -11.44 -11.20 -20.96
N VAL A 422 -12.61 -11.46 -21.55
CA VAL A 422 -12.74 -11.74 -22.97
C VAL A 422 -13.11 -10.43 -23.67
N ASP A 423 -12.38 -10.04 -24.71
CA ASP A 423 -12.66 -8.82 -25.47
C ASP A 423 -13.88 -8.97 -26.39
N ASP A 424 -14.21 -7.91 -27.14
CA ASP A 424 -15.37 -7.92 -28.05
C ASP A 424 -15.13 -8.78 -29.32
N GLN A 425 -13.90 -9.23 -29.55
CA GLN A 425 -13.51 -10.20 -30.59
C GLN A 425 -13.50 -11.63 -30.08
N GLY A 426 -13.87 -11.89 -28.81
CA GLY A 426 -13.89 -13.21 -28.20
C GLY A 426 -12.50 -13.73 -27.74
N GLN A 427 -11.49 -12.85 -27.68
CA GLN A 427 -10.15 -13.22 -27.25
C GLN A 427 -9.94 -12.99 -25.75
N GLU A 428 -9.34 -13.96 -25.07
CA GLU A 428 -8.90 -13.80 -23.70
C GLU A 428 -7.76 -12.78 -23.60
N LYS A 429 -7.92 -11.82 -22.70
CA LYS A 429 -6.94 -10.77 -22.45
C LYS A 429 -6.53 -10.76 -20.99
N THR A 430 -5.25 -10.54 -20.76
CA THR A 430 -4.68 -10.16 -19.47
C THR A 430 -3.96 -8.83 -19.66
N ARG A 431 -4.39 -7.81 -18.93
CA ARG A 431 -3.77 -6.47 -18.94
C ARG A 431 -3.36 -6.11 -17.53
N TYR A 432 -2.19 -5.50 -17.41
CA TYR A 432 -1.74 -4.82 -16.22
C TYR A 432 -1.74 -3.33 -16.48
N VAL A 433 -2.38 -2.56 -15.61
CA VAL A 433 -2.46 -1.10 -15.71
C VAL A 433 -2.01 -0.50 -14.39
N HIS A 434 -1.03 0.39 -14.44
CA HIS A 434 -0.65 1.18 -13.28
C HIS A 434 -1.56 2.39 -13.18
N LEU A 435 -2.15 2.57 -12.02
CA LEU A 435 -3.06 3.67 -11.69
C LEU A 435 -2.33 4.69 -10.82
N TRP A 436 -2.54 5.96 -11.12
CA TRP A 436 -2.04 7.08 -10.34
C TRP A 436 -3.14 8.13 -10.20
N HIS A 437 -3.92 8.05 -9.11
CA HIS A 437 -5.15 8.80 -8.95
C HIS A 437 -5.05 9.86 -7.86
N ARG A 438 -5.68 11.01 -8.10
CA ARG A 438 -5.95 12.02 -7.09
C ARG A 438 -7.32 11.81 -6.45
N THR A 439 -7.48 12.24 -5.21
CA THR A 439 -8.77 12.19 -4.54
C THR A 439 -9.79 13.09 -5.25
N GLY A 440 -10.98 12.54 -5.46
CA GLY A 440 -12.08 13.22 -6.14
C GLY A 440 -11.89 13.39 -7.64
N GLN A 441 -10.90 12.74 -8.25
CA GLN A 441 -10.67 12.79 -9.69
C GLN A 441 -11.68 11.92 -10.42
N VAL A 442 -12.42 12.50 -11.36
CA VAL A 442 -13.22 11.75 -12.34
C VAL A 442 -12.28 11.20 -13.40
N LEU A 443 -12.42 9.94 -13.72
CA LEU A 443 -11.51 9.21 -14.61
C LEU A 443 -12.24 8.62 -15.81
N GLU A 444 -11.48 8.47 -16.91
CA GLU A 444 -11.92 7.66 -18.04
C GLU A 444 -12.01 6.18 -17.63
N PRO A 445 -12.82 5.38 -18.34
CA PRO A 445 -12.94 3.95 -18.04
C PRO A 445 -11.61 3.20 -18.16
N LEU A 446 -11.34 2.34 -17.19
CA LEU A 446 -10.23 1.39 -17.20
C LEU A 446 -10.44 0.28 -18.24
N LEU A 447 -11.71 -0.12 -18.44
CA LEU A 447 -12.14 -1.09 -19.43
C LEU A 447 -13.54 -0.73 -19.95
N GLN A 448 -13.76 -0.91 -21.24
CA GLN A 448 -15.09 -0.89 -21.87
C GLN A 448 -15.29 -2.18 -22.63
N VAL A 449 -16.47 -2.77 -22.50
CA VAL A 449 -16.91 -3.97 -23.22
C VAL A 449 -18.31 -3.77 -23.79
N THR A 450 -18.59 -4.45 -24.90
CA THR A 450 -19.92 -4.46 -25.53
C THR A 450 -20.65 -5.75 -25.14
N LEU A 451 -21.86 -5.64 -24.59
CA LEU A 451 -22.71 -6.77 -24.25
C LEU A 451 -23.94 -6.79 -25.18
N PRO A 452 -24.01 -7.77 -26.09
CA PRO A 452 -25.24 -8.04 -26.86
C PRO A 452 -26.43 -8.39 -25.96
N PRO A 453 -27.66 -8.40 -26.52
CA PRO A 453 -28.85 -8.87 -25.80
C PRO A 453 -28.64 -10.24 -25.18
N SER A 454 -29.06 -10.42 -23.93
CA SER A 454 -29.00 -11.69 -23.18
C SER A 454 -27.58 -12.27 -23.01
N ALA A 455 -26.53 -11.48 -23.32
CA ALA A 455 -25.13 -11.91 -23.22
C ALA A 455 -24.58 -11.81 -21.79
N ASN A 456 -23.62 -12.69 -21.50
CA ASN A 456 -22.83 -12.68 -20.29
C ASN A 456 -21.37 -12.32 -20.61
N ARG A 457 -20.71 -11.58 -19.72
CA ARG A 457 -19.28 -11.28 -19.81
C ARG A 457 -18.67 -11.35 -18.43
N ASN A 458 -17.65 -12.19 -18.26
CA ASN A 458 -16.91 -12.25 -17.01
C ASN A 458 -15.68 -11.34 -17.08
N ILE A 459 -15.53 -10.48 -16.06
CA ILE A 459 -14.35 -9.64 -15.86
C ILE A 459 -13.76 -9.98 -14.51
N GLN A 460 -12.46 -10.17 -14.44
CA GLN A 460 -11.71 -10.30 -13.19
C GLN A 460 -10.81 -9.10 -13.03
N LEU A 461 -10.87 -8.46 -11.87
CA LEU A 461 -9.99 -7.38 -11.47
C LEU A 461 -9.26 -7.79 -10.19
N ASP A 462 -7.94 -7.85 -10.25
CA ASP A 462 -7.09 -8.18 -9.12
C ASP A 462 -6.13 -7.03 -8.83
N LEU A 463 -5.90 -6.74 -7.56
CA LEU A 463 -4.86 -5.83 -7.10
C LEU A 463 -4.38 -6.25 -5.72
N ILE A 464 -3.10 -6.01 -5.42
CA ILE A 464 -2.61 -6.01 -4.04
C ILE A 464 -2.64 -4.55 -3.58
N TYR A 465 -3.37 -4.27 -2.48
CA TYR A 465 -3.55 -2.90 -2.02
C TYR A 465 -2.20 -2.29 -1.67
N PRO A 466 -1.78 -1.22 -2.38
CA PRO A 466 -0.42 -0.73 -2.29
C PRO A 466 -0.23 0.15 -1.04
N PRO A 467 0.93 0.08 -0.38
CA PRO A 467 1.33 1.13 0.55
C PRO A 467 1.45 2.47 -0.18
N ASP A 468 1.50 3.56 0.53
CA ASP A 468 1.48 4.92 -0.04
C ASP A 468 0.16 5.28 -0.75
N SER A 469 -0.90 4.52 -0.49
CA SER A 469 -2.27 4.83 -0.91
C SER A 469 -3.15 5.11 0.28
N THR A 470 -4.22 5.88 0.06
CA THR A 470 -5.16 6.24 1.12
C THR A 470 -6.57 5.76 0.77
N PRO A 471 -7.14 4.84 1.55
CA PRO A 471 -8.48 4.35 1.35
C PRO A 471 -9.57 5.37 1.73
N PRO A 472 -10.81 5.20 1.24
CA PRO A 472 -11.30 4.09 0.40
C PRO A 472 -11.19 4.38 -1.10
N GLN A 473 -11.28 3.33 -1.92
CA GLN A 473 -11.53 3.40 -3.36
C GLN A 473 -12.91 2.80 -3.69
N VAL A 474 -13.33 2.97 -4.96
CA VAL A 474 -14.52 2.30 -5.50
C VAL A 474 -14.22 1.65 -6.84
N VAL A 475 -14.77 0.45 -7.05
CA VAL A 475 -14.88 -0.17 -8.36
C VAL A 475 -16.30 0.05 -8.86
N THR A 476 -16.46 0.69 -10.01
CA THR A 476 -17.78 1.02 -10.58
C THR A 476 -17.98 0.34 -11.91
N VAL A 477 -19.10 -0.38 -12.04
CA VAL A 477 -19.65 -0.86 -13.31
C VAL A 477 -20.73 0.13 -13.75
N ARG A 478 -20.63 0.66 -14.96
CA ARG A 478 -21.56 1.65 -15.50
C ARG A 478 -22.01 1.26 -16.90
N THR A 479 -23.31 1.33 -17.18
CA THR A 479 -23.82 1.26 -18.55
C THR A 479 -23.77 2.66 -19.16
N VAL A 480 -23.11 2.76 -20.31
CA VAL A 480 -22.96 4.03 -21.04
C VAL A 480 -24.34 4.52 -21.47
N PRO A 481 -24.66 5.83 -21.36
CA PRO A 481 -25.88 6.40 -21.92
C PRO A 481 -26.00 6.10 -23.43
N LYS A 482 -27.23 6.04 -23.94
CA LYS A 482 -27.50 5.96 -25.38
C LYS A 482 -27.13 7.26 -26.10
#